data_6a3ddeff63000833aeb843bd161ba6fe
#
_entry.id   6a3ddeff63000833aeb843bd161ba6fe
#
_cell.length_a   1.000
_cell.length_b   1.000
_cell.length_c   1.000
_cell.angle_alpha   90.00
_cell.angle_beta   90.00
_cell.angle_gamma   90.00
#
_symmetry.space_group_name_H-M   'P 1'
#
loop_
_entity.id
_entity.type
_entity.pdbx_description
1 polymer ?
#
loop_
_entity_poly.entity_id
_entity_poly.type
_entity_poly.pdbx_seq_one_letter_code
_entity_poly.pdbx_strand_id
1 'polypeptide(L)'
;MAISVLVVEDDRNIAELLQMYLEKEGYAVTVAPGGGQALSKYRAIKPDLVLLDVMMPVMDGWSVCRTIRGESQTPIIMLTAKGETADKVSGLKAGADDYITKPFEMKEVLARIEAVLRRTGSAAAEKKARRLAFDKLIIDMDAFELTVDGKKVDTPPKEMELLYHLASSPNRGYTRNQLLDEVWGFDYFGDSRTVDVHVIRLREMLEGVAEQGSLKTVWGVGYKFEVV
;
A
#
# COMPACT_ATOMS: atom_id res chain seq x y z
N MET A 1 -7.95 -3.52 -14.74
CA MET A 1 -6.80 -4.40 -15.08
C MET A 1 -5.86 -4.45 -13.89
N ALA A 2 -5.14 -5.54 -13.66
CA ALA A 2 -4.14 -5.59 -12.60
C ALA A 2 -2.97 -4.65 -12.92
N ILE A 3 -2.44 -3.96 -11.92
CA ILE A 3 -1.25 -3.10 -12.06
C ILE A 3 -0.05 -4.00 -12.38
N SER A 4 0.69 -3.67 -13.43
CA SER A 4 1.84 -4.43 -13.89
C SER A 4 3.14 -3.89 -13.29
N VAL A 5 3.92 -4.76 -12.66
CA VAL A 5 5.20 -4.42 -12.03
C VAL A 5 6.33 -5.21 -12.69
N LEU A 6 7.36 -4.51 -13.14
CA LEU A 6 8.61 -5.15 -13.59
C LEU A 6 9.60 -5.16 -12.41
N VAL A 7 9.99 -6.34 -11.97
CA VAL A 7 11.04 -6.55 -10.97
C VAL A 7 12.34 -6.87 -11.68
N VAL A 8 13.37 -6.05 -11.47
CA VAL A 8 14.71 -6.21 -12.04
C VAL A 8 15.68 -6.47 -10.91
N GLU A 9 16.06 -7.72 -10.74
CA GLU A 9 16.87 -8.23 -9.62
C GLU A 9 17.65 -9.46 -10.09
N ASP A 10 18.96 -9.48 -9.87
CA ASP A 10 19.82 -10.60 -10.26
C ASP A 10 19.89 -11.71 -9.19
N ASP A 11 19.66 -11.37 -7.91
CA ASP A 11 19.49 -12.39 -6.88
C ASP A 11 18.12 -13.06 -7.02
N ARG A 12 18.18 -14.35 -7.38
CA ARG A 12 16.97 -15.15 -7.60
C ARG A 12 16.06 -15.26 -6.37
N ASN A 13 16.64 -15.35 -5.17
CA ASN A 13 15.84 -15.49 -3.94
C ASN A 13 15.07 -14.20 -3.64
N ILE A 14 15.72 -13.05 -3.84
CA ILE A 14 15.07 -11.73 -3.66
C ILE A 14 13.99 -11.54 -4.72
N ALA A 15 14.28 -11.89 -5.98
CA ALA A 15 13.32 -11.78 -7.07
C ALA A 15 12.07 -12.65 -6.84
N GLU A 16 12.24 -13.91 -6.44
CA GLU A 16 11.15 -14.84 -6.12
C GLU A 16 10.33 -14.34 -4.91
N LEU A 17 10.99 -13.80 -3.87
CA LEU A 17 10.33 -13.21 -2.71
C LEU A 17 9.45 -12.03 -3.12
N LEU A 18 10.01 -11.08 -3.87
CA LEU A 18 9.28 -9.91 -4.37
C LEU A 18 8.10 -10.33 -5.24
N GLN A 19 8.31 -11.26 -6.17
CA GLN A 19 7.25 -11.77 -7.04
C GLN A 19 6.10 -12.36 -6.23
N MET A 20 6.40 -13.28 -5.31
CA MET A 20 5.38 -13.98 -4.51
C MET A 20 4.52 -13.00 -3.69
N TYR A 21 5.15 -12.02 -3.04
CA TYR A 21 4.41 -11.06 -2.23
C TYR A 21 3.60 -10.08 -3.07
N LEU A 22 4.15 -9.59 -4.17
CA LEU A 22 3.43 -8.67 -5.05
C LEU A 22 2.25 -9.34 -5.75
N GLU A 23 2.40 -10.58 -6.23
CA GLU A 23 1.30 -11.35 -6.82
C GLU A 23 0.19 -11.63 -5.80
N LYS A 24 0.54 -11.89 -4.53
CA LYS A 24 -0.42 -12.05 -3.44
C LYS A 24 -1.25 -10.76 -3.20
N GLU A 25 -0.66 -9.60 -3.40
CA GLU A 25 -1.34 -8.30 -3.30
C GLU A 25 -2.09 -7.91 -4.60
N GLY A 26 -2.09 -8.79 -5.61
CA GLY A 26 -2.86 -8.61 -6.84
C GLY A 26 -2.15 -7.85 -7.96
N TYR A 27 -0.83 -7.65 -7.87
CA TYR A 27 -0.02 -7.10 -8.94
C TYR A 27 0.28 -8.17 -10.01
N ALA A 28 0.35 -7.76 -11.27
CA ALA A 28 0.85 -8.61 -12.36
C ALA A 28 2.37 -8.43 -12.45
N VAL A 29 3.14 -9.45 -12.04
CA VAL A 29 4.60 -9.33 -11.91
C VAL A 29 5.34 -9.97 -13.08
N THR A 30 6.34 -9.24 -13.60
CA THR A 30 7.33 -9.77 -14.55
C THR A 30 8.71 -9.60 -13.96
N VAL A 31 9.51 -10.66 -13.91
CA VAL A 31 10.88 -10.63 -13.38
C VAL A 31 11.89 -10.58 -14.52
N ALA A 32 12.93 -9.74 -14.37
CA ALA A 32 14.11 -9.68 -15.24
C ALA A 32 15.39 -9.84 -14.42
N PRO A 33 16.23 -10.83 -14.68
CA PRO A 33 17.44 -11.10 -13.87
C PRO A 33 18.66 -10.24 -14.25
N GLY A 34 18.47 -9.13 -14.96
CA GLY A 34 19.56 -8.23 -15.33
C GLY A 34 19.15 -7.13 -16.31
N GLY A 35 19.98 -6.10 -16.39
CA GLY A 35 19.65 -4.85 -17.10
C GLY A 35 19.30 -5.00 -18.58
N GLY A 36 20.01 -5.84 -19.33
CA GLY A 36 19.71 -6.07 -20.74
C GLY A 36 18.34 -6.70 -20.98
N GLN A 37 17.97 -7.69 -20.15
CA GLN A 37 16.64 -8.30 -20.21
C GLN A 37 15.56 -7.36 -19.69
N ALA A 38 15.89 -6.52 -18.72
CA ALA A 38 14.98 -5.52 -18.15
C ALA A 38 14.47 -4.58 -19.25
N LEU A 39 15.35 -3.99 -20.03
CA LEU A 39 14.98 -3.07 -21.11
C LEU A 39 14.13 -3.74 -22.21
N SER A 40 14.45 -4.98 -22.56
CA SER A 40 13.67 -5.75 -23.53
C SER A 40 12.27 -6.03 -23.03
N LYS A 41 12.13 -6.50 -21.79
CA LYS A 41 10.84 -6.78 -21.15
C LYS A 41 10.06 -5.49 -20.92
N TYR A 42 10.72 -4.43 -20.43
CA TYR A 42 10.12 -3.12 -20.23
C TYR A 42 9.39 -2.61 -21.48
N ARG A 43 10.06 -2.64 -22.64
CA ARG A 43 9.48 -2.19 -23.91
C ARG A 43 8.32 -3.07 -24.39
N ALA A 44 8.39 -4.38 -24.08
CA ALA A 44 7.36 -5.34 -24.47
C ALA A 44 6.08 -5.19 -23.66
N ILE A 45 6.19 -5.04 -22.31
CA ILE A 45 5.03 -5.05 -21.42
C ILE A 45 4.56 -3.65 -21.00
N LYS A 46 5.41 -2.63 -21.12
CA LYS A 46 5.15 -1.24 -20.66
C LYS A 46 4.56 -1.22 -19.26
N PRO A 47 5.34 -1.61 -18.23
CA PRO A 47 4.83 -1.78 -16.88
C PRO A 47 4.38 -0.44 -16.27
N ASP A 48 3.47 -0.52 -15.29
CA ASP A 48 3.00 0.64 -14.53
C ASP A 48 4.04 1.10 -13.49
N LEU A 49 4.95 0.20 -13.07
CA LEU A 49 6.03 0.48 -12.12
C LEU A 49 7.21 -0.47 -12.33
N VAL A 50 8.41 0.01 -12.06
CA VAL A 50 9.64 -0.79 -12.07
C VAL A 50 10.26 -0.79 -10.68
N LEU A 51 10.51 -1.98 -10.11
CA LEU A 51 11.44 -2.19 -9.00
C LEU A 51 12.79 -2.58 -9.58
N LEU A 52 13.84 -1.84 -9.25
CA LEU A 52 15.12 -1.94 -9.97
C LEU A 52 16.29 -2.01 -8.99
N ASP A 53 16.98 -3.15 -8.96
CA ASP A 53 18.23 -3.25 -8.22
C ASP A 53 19.30 -2.37 -8.85
N VAL A 54 20.05 -1.68 -7.99
CA VAL A 54 21.20 -0.86 -8.40
C VAL A 54 22.38 -1.72 -8.79
N MET A 55 22.67 -2.75 -7.97
CA MET A 55 23.91 -3.53 -8.04
C MET A 55 23.72 -4.80 -8.87
N MET A 56 23.69 -4.65 -10.19
CA MET A 56 23.59 -5.78 -11.10
C MET A 56 24.83 -5.92 -11.98
N PRO A 57 25.24 -7.14 -12.35
CA PRO A 57 26.37 -7.37 -13.25
C PRO A 57 26.05 -6.90 -14.69
N VAL A 58 27.10 -6.54 -15.42
CA VAL A 58 27.09 -6.14 -16.85
C VAL A 58 26.43 -4.77 -17.07
N MET A 59 25.20 -4.55 -16.62
CA MET A 59 24.48 -3.27 -16.73
C MET A 59 23.83 -2.95 -15.38
N ASP A 60 24.33 -1.92 -14.71
CA ASP A 60 23.83 -1.45 -13.43
C ASP A 60 22.43 -0.82 -13.53
N GLY A 61 21.73 -0.77 -12.38
CA GLY A 61 20.38 -0.20 -12.33
C GLY A 61 20.32 1.27 -12.70
N TRP A 62 21.38 2.05 -12.46
CA TRP A 62 21.41 3.45 -12.86
C TRP A 62 21.36 3.62 -14.38
N SER A 63 22.07 2.75 -15.11
CA SER A 63 22.08 2.75 -16.58
C SER A 63 20.70 2.35 -17.15
N VAL A 64 20.04 1.35 -16.53
CA VAL A 64 18.68 0.96 -16.86
C VAL A 64 17.71 2.11 -16.60
N CYS A 65 17.79 2.74 -15.41
CA CYS A 65 16.94 3.87 -15.03
C CYS A 65 17.05 5.04 -16.01
N ARG A 66 18.27 5.46 -16.34
CA ARG A 66 18.50 6.54 -17.33
C ARG A 66 17.92 6.21 -18.71
N THR A 67 18.05 4.95 -19.14
CA THR A 67 17.50 4.51 -20.42
C THR A 67 15.97 4.59 -20.42
N ILE A 68 15.32 4.08 -19.37
CA ILE A 68 13.86 4.15 -19.23
C ILE A 68 13.39 5.61 -19.17
N ARG A 69 14.10 6.49 -18.47
CA ARG A 69 13.76 7.92 -18.37
C ARG A 69 13.88 8.66 -19.70
N GLY A 70 14.77 8.24 -20.56
CA GLY A 70 14.84 8.74 -21.96
C GLY A 70 13.63 8.34 -22.81
N GLU A 71 12.92 7.28 -22.42
CA GLU A 71 11.81 6.73 -23.19
C GLU A 71 10.44 7.05 -22.56
N SER A 72 10.36 7.21 -21.23
CA SER A 72 9.08 7.40 -20.53
C SER A 72 9.22 7.94 -19.10
N GLN A 73 8.05 8.27 -18.50
CA GLN A 73 7.90 8.67 -17.11
C GLN A 73 7.38 7.52 -16.22
N THR A 74 7.54 6.27 -16.65
CA THR A 74 7.13 5.11 -15.82
C THR A 74 7.80 5.18 -14.45
N PRO A 75 7.05 5.04 -13.34
CA PRO A 75 7.59 5.07 -11.98
C PRO A 75 8.68 4.04 -11.76
N ILE A 76 9.79 4.46 -11.14
CA ILE A 76 10.93 3.60 -10.82
C ILE A 76 11.27 3.73 -9.34
N ILE A 77 11.28 2.61 -8.60
CA ILE A 77 11.79 2.50 -7.24
C ILE A 77 13.11 1.72 -7.30
N MET A 78 14.19 2.33 -6.81
CA MET A 78 15.50 1.69 -6.77
C MET A 78 15.67 0.87 -5.51
N LEU A 79 16.22 -0.34 -5.63
CA LEU A 79 16.63 -1.17 -4.51
C LEU A 79 18.15 -1.00 -4.33
N THR A 80 18.60 -0.50 -3.16
CA THR A 80 20.02 -0.12 -2.96
C THR A 80 20.62 -0.80 -1.73
N ALA A 81 21.93 -1.01 -1.70
CA ALA A 81 22.61 -1.48 -0.49
C ALA A 81 22.72 -0.38 0.58
N LYS A 82 22.74 -0.79 1.86
CA LYS A 82 22.88 0.13 3.01
C LYS A 82 24.31 0.71 3.01
N GLY A 83 24.46 2.04 2.89
CA GLY A 83 25.77 2.74 2.98
C GLY A 83 26.06 3.70 1.84
N GLU A 84 25.38 3.61 0.72
CA GLU A 84 25.63 4.44 -0.46
C GLU A 84 24.85 5.78 -0.39
N THR A 85 25.14 6.58 0.65
CA THR A 85 24.51 7.92 0.80
C THR A 85 24.92 8.86 -0.34
N ALA A 86 26.11 8.66 -0.93
CA ALA A 86 26.56 9.39 -2.12
C ALA A 86 25.73 9.03 -3.37
N ASP A 87 25.20 7.80 -3.44
CA ASP A 87 24.37 7.36 -4.54
C ASP A 87 22.93 7.89 -4.45
N LYS A 88 22.42 8.20 -3.27
CA LYS A 88 21.11 8.87 -3.12
C LYS A 88 21.08 10.24 -3.81
N VAL A 89 22.18 11.01 -3.76
CA VAL A 89 22.27 12.29 -4.45
C VAL A 89 22.48 12.10 -5.96
N SER A 90 23.27 11.10 -6.35
CA SER A 90 23.43 10.74 -7.77
C SER A 90 22.17 10.13 -8.36
N GLY A 91 21.41 9.41 -7.56
CA GLY A 91 20.16 8.78 -7.93
C GLY A 91 18.99 9.73 -8.15
N LEU A 92 18.87 10.78 -7.33
CA LEU A 92 17.92 11.86 -7.59
C LEU A 92 18.19 12.55 -8.94
N LYS A 93 19.46 12.59 -9.36
CA LYS A 93 19.86 13.07 -10.70
C LYS A 93 19.59 12.05 -11.80
N ALA A 94 19.48 10.75 -11.48
CA ALA A 94 19.16 9.70 -12.45
C ALA A 94 17.66 9.57 -12.74
N GLY A 95 16.81 10.25 -11.96
CA GLY A 95 15.37 10.33 -12.23
C GLY A 95 14.53 9.20 -11.61
N ALA A 96 15.01 8.50 -10.57
CA ALA A 96 14.17 7.56 -9.82
C ALA A 96 13.13 8.31 -8.94
N ASP A 97 11.98 7.68 -8.72
CA ASP A 97 10.87 8.28 -7.95
C ASP A 97 10.97 7.98 -6.45
N ASP A 98 11.61 6.85 -6.07
CA ASP A 98 11.85 6.49 -4.67
C ASP A 98 13.02 5.48 -4.55
N TYR A 99 13.46 5.20 -3.30
CA TYR A 99 14.55 4.30 -2.95
C TYR A 99 14.19 3.44 -1.76
N ILE A 100 14.58 2.16 -1.82
CA ILE A 100 14.46 1.19 -0.73
C ILE A 100 15.85 0.63 -0.44
N THR A 101 16.27 0.63 0.81
CA THR A 101 17.58 0.08 1.20
C THR A 101 17.48 -1.39 1.57
N LYS A 102 18.37 -2.21 1.01
CA LYS A 102 18.54 -3.62 1.41
C LYS A 102 19.31 -3.72 2.74
N PRO A 103 18.92 -4.59 3.72
CA PRO A 103 17.74 -5.43 3.67
C PRO A 103 16.45 -4.65 3.92
N PHE A 104 15.36 -5.03 3.28
CA PHE A 104 14.05 -4.38 3.39
C PHE A 104 12.99 -5.36 3.89
N GLU A 105 11.95 -4.80 4.48
CA GLU A 105 10.73 -5.54 4.79
C GLU A 105 9.71 -5.40 3.66
N MET A 106 8.98 -6.47 3.36
CA MET A 106 7.97 -6.46 2.28
C MET A 106 6.87 -5.42 2.50
N LYS A 107 6.53 -5.13 3.77
CA LYS A 107 5.58 -4.04 4.09
C LYS A 107 6.08 -2.68 3.63
N GLU A 108 7.38 -2.39 3.76
CA GLU A 108 7.98 -1.14 3.27
C GLU A 108 7.90 -1.07 1.74
N VAL A 109 8.23 -2.17 1.05
CA VAL A 109 8.16 -2.24 -0.42
C VAL A 109 6.76 -1.93 -0.91
N LEU A 110 5.74 -2.58 -0.34
CA LEU A 110 4.34 -2.38 -0.70
C LEU A 110 3.87 -0.94 -0.46
N ALA A 111 4.16 -0.38 0.72
CA ALA A 111 3.79 0.99 1.07
C ALA A 111 4.41 2.02 0.12
N ARG A 112 5.67 1.81 -0.31
CA ARG A 112 6.35 2.71 -1.26
C ARG A 112 5.82 2.58 -2.68
N ILE A 113 5.51 1.35 -3.14
CA ILE A 113 4.85 1.12 -4.42
C ILE A 113 3.53 1.90 -4.48
N GLU A 114 2.67 1.76 -3.47
CA GLU A 114 1.41 2.48 -3.39
C GLU A 114 1.61 4.01 -3.39
N ALA A 115 2.57 4.51 -2.61
CA ALA A 115 2.86 5.93 -2.52
C ALA A 115 3.36 6.51 -3.86
N VAL A 116 4.19 5.77 -4.60
CA VAL A 116 4.73 6.20 -5.89
C VAL A 116 3.64 6.16 -6.96
N LEU A 117 2.88 5.06 -7.08
CA LEU A 117 1.78 4.94 -8.04
C LEU A 117 0.72 6.02 -7.83
N ARG A 118 0.43 6.40 -6.58
CA ARG A 118 -0.47 7.50 -6.26
C ARG A 118 0.02 8.86 -6.77
N ARG A 119 1.33 9.13 -6.68
CA ARG A 119 1.93 10.41 -7.12
C ARG A 119 1.99 10.55 -8.63
N THR A 120 2.22 9.47 -9.33
CA THR A 120 2.44 9.49 -10.79
C THR A 120 1.16 9.43 -11.61
N GLY A 121 0.00 9.35 -10.97
CA GLY A 121 -1.30 9.39 -11.66
C GLY A 121 -1.45 8.28 -12.70
N SER A 122 -0.74 7.13 -12.51
CA SER A 122 -0.94 5.97 -13.37
C SER A 122 -2.42 5.62 -13.39
N ALA A 123 -3.08 5.87 -14.52
CA ALA A 123 -4.51 5.64 -14.72
C ALA A 123 -4.91 4.15 -14.64
N ALA A 124 -3.92 3.27 -14.51
CA ALA A 124 -4.13 1.85 -14.19
C ALA A 124 -4.30 1.58 -12.69
N ALA A 125 -3.85 2.50 -11.81
CA ALA A 125 -4.46 2.65 -10.52
C ALA A 125 -5.82 3.34 -10.77
N GLU A 126 -6.82 2.62 -11.29
CA GLU A 126 -8.13 2.78 -10.69
C GLU A 126 -7.82 2.67 -9.20
N LYS A 127 -7.67 3.85 -8.56
CA LYS A 127 -7.84 3.93 -7.14
C LYS A 127 -9.04 3.02 -6.86
N LYS A 128 -8.85 1.88 -6.23
CA LYS A 128 -9.85 1.55 -5.24
C LYS A 128 -9.81 2.78 -4.37
N ALA A 129 -10.64 3.74 -4.69
CA ALA A 129 -10.82 4.93 -3.89
C ALA A 129 -10.95 4.36 -2.50
N ARG A 130 -10.05 4.73 -1.57
CA ARG A 130 -10.17 4.25 -0.19
C ARG A 130 -11.42 4.88 0.41
N ARG A 131 -12.47 4.76 -0.40
CA ARG A 131 -13.81 5.28 -0.18
C ARG A 131 -14.77 4.11 -0.17
N LEU A 132 -15.39 3.92 0.97
CA LEU A 132 -16.46 2.95 1.16
C LEU A 132 -17.77 3.74 1.26
N ALA A 133 -18.79 3.27 0.56
CA ALA A 133 -20.11 3.87 0.60
C ALA A 133 -21.15 2.80 0.97
N PHE A 134 -21.89 3.05 2.04
CA PHE A 134 -22.98 2.24 2.52
C PHE A 134 -24.16 3.19 2.70
N ASP A 135 -25.25 3.03 2.00
CA ASP A 135 -26.45 3.89 2.03
C ASP A 135 -26.22 5.32 2.60
N LYS A 136 -26.26 5.47 3.92
CA LYS A 136 -26.09 6.74 4.64
C LYS A 136 -24.68 6.99 5.18
N LEU A 137 -23.74 6.07 4.97
CA LEU A 137 -22.38 6.16 5.49
C LEU A 137 -21.38 6.19 4.35
N ILE A 138 -20.55 7.23 4.30
CA ILE A 138 -19.44 7.34 3.36
C ILE A 138 -18.15 7.53 4.17
N ILE A 139 -17.19 6.64 3.96
CA ILE A 139 -15.87 6.69 4.58
C ILE A 139 -14.86 6.98 3.46
N ASP A 140 -14.31 8.18 3.41
CA ASP A 140 -13.34 8.59 2.41
C ASP A 140 -11.97 8.80 3.06
N MET A 141 -11.10 7.78 2.96
CA MET A 141 -9.74 7.83 3.53
C MET A 141 -8.79 8.70 2.72
N ASP A 142 -9.09 8.99 1.46
CA ASP A 142 -8.25 9.85 0.63
C ASP A 142 -8.51 11.33 0.96
N ALA A 143 -9.77 11.68 1.29
CA ALA A 143 -10.16 13.00 1.76
C ALA A 143 -10.09 13.15 3.30
N PHE A 144 -9.90 12.05 4.05
CA PHE A 144 -10.07 11.99 5.51
C PHE A 144 -11.44 12.55 5.96
N GLU A 145 -12.49 12.16 5.26
CA GLU A 145 -13.86 12.61 5.52
C GLU A 145 -14.79 11.45 5.85
N LEU A 146 -15.51 11.58 6.96
CA LEU A 146 -16.64 10.73 7.31
C LEU A 146 -17.93 11.48 7.04
N THR A 147 -18.83 10.88 6.26
CA THR A 147 -20.19 11.43 6.04
C THR A 147 -21.22 10.45 6.58
N VAL A 148 -22.10 10.94 7.44
CA VAL A 148 -23.17 10.20 8.09
C VAL A 148 -24.49 10.91 7.79
N ASP A 149 -25.44 10.23 7.15
CA ASP A 149 -26.73 10.79 6.71
C ASP A 149 -26.58 12.13 5.95
N GLY A 150 -25.59 12.18 5.05
CA GLY A 150 -25.28 13.37 4.23
C GLY A 150 -24.55 14.49 4.97
N LYS A 151 -24.24 14.34 6.25
CA LYS A 151 -23.51 15.34 7.06
C LYS A 151 -22.08 14.88 7.29
N LYS A 152 -21.15 15.82 7.16
CA LYS A 152 -19.74 15.58 7.54
C LYS A 152 -19.61 15.50 9.05
N VAL A 153 -18.92 14.48 9.53
CA VAL A 153 -18.62 14.23 10.94
C VAL A 153 -17.13 14.38 11.16
N ASP A 154 -16.75 15.27 12.07
CA ASP A 154 -15.35 15.44 12.46
C ASP A 154 -14.87 14.18 13.18
N THR A 155 -13.92 13.49 12.56
CA THR A 155 -13.49 12.15 12.98
C THR A 155 -11.98 12.14 13.15
N PRO A 156 -11.47 11.86 14.36
CA PRO A 156 -10.02 11.75 14.57
C PRO A 156 -9.40 10.66 13.69
N PRO A 157 -8.10 10.80 13.31
CA PRO A 157 -7.46 9.91 12.36
C PRO A 157 -7.53 8.42 12.74
N LYS A 158 -7.35 8.08 14.02
CA LYS A 158 -7.37 6.67 14.45
C LYS A 158 -8.77 6.04 14.43
N GLU A 159 -9.79 6.81 14.73
CA GLU A 159 -11.19 6.40 14.57
C GLU A 159 -11.50 6.16 13.09
N MET A 160 -11.01 7.02 12.19
CA MET A 160 -11.19 6.87 10.76
C MET A 160 -10.49 5.60 10.22
N GLU A 161 -9.23 5.38 10.61
CA GLU A 161 -8.45 4.20 10.23
C GLU A 161 -9.12 2.91 10.72
N LEU A 162 -9.57 2.87 11.99
CA LEU A 162 -10.26 1.72 12.58
C LEU A 162 -11.59 1.43 11.88
N LEU A 163 -12.39 2.46 11.64
CA LEU A 163 -13.67 2.32 10.95
C LEU A 163 -13.48 1.80 9.52
N TYR A 164 -12.54 2.39 8.78
CA TYR A 164 -12.23 1.97 7.42
C TYR A 164 -11.75 0.52 7.38
N HIS A 165 -10.85 0.14 8.30
CA HIS A 165 -10.33 -1.23 8.39
C HIS A 165 -11.45 -2.24 8.58
N LEU A 166 -12.35 -2.01 9.55
CA LEU A 166 -13.49 -2.89 9.83
C LEU A 166 -14.49 -2.92 8.66
N ALA A 167 -14.79 -1.77 8.07
CA ALA A 167 -15.74 -1.62 6.98
C ALA A 167 -15.21 -2.15 5.63
N SER A 168 -13.89 -2.25 5.45
CA SER A 168 -13.26 -2.85 4.26
C SER A 168 -13.48 -4.36 4.15
N SER A 169 -13.85 -5.02 5.25
CA SER A 169 -14.19 -6.45 5.28
C SER A 169 -15.48 -6.65 6.08
N PRO A 170 -16.63 -6.28 5.51
CA PRO A 170 -17.92 -6.37 6.22
C PRO A 170 -18.20 -7.79 6.69
N ASN A 171 -18.87 -7.89 7.83
CA ASN A 171 -19.28 -9.15 8.46
C ASN A 171 -18.12 -10.04 8.97
N ARG A 172 -16.86 -9.63 8.78
CA ARG A 172 -15.69 -10.29 9.36
C ARG A 172 -15.47 -9.86 10.81
N GLY A 173 -15.35 -10.83 11.72
CA GLY A 173 -14.96 -10.59 13.11
C GLY A 173 -13.45 -10.48 13.28
N TYR A 174 -13.01 -9.48 14.04
CA TYR A 174 -11.61 -9.26 14.39
C TYR A 174 -11.42 -9.31 15.89
N THR A 175 -10.34 -9.91 16.36
CA THR A 175 -9.96 -9.82 17.76
C THR A 175 -9.41 -8.43 18.08
N ARG A 176 -9.41 -8.05 19.37
CA ARG A 176 -8.82 -6.78 19.83
C ARG A 176 -7.33 -6.68 19.47
N ASN A 177 -6.60 -7.77 19.62
CA ASN A 177 -5.17 -7.80 19.29
C ASN A 177 -4.94 -7.65 17.78
N GLN A 178 -5.71 -8.33 16.94
CA GLN A 178 -5.63 -8.13 15.49
C GLN A 178 -5.89 -6.67 15.10
N LEU A 179 -6.93 -6.04 15.67
CA LEU A 179 -7.22 -4.63 15.40
C LEU A 179 -6.10 -3.72 15.89
N LEU A 180 -5.51 -4.02 17.05
CA LEU A 180 -4.39 -3.25 17.57
C LEU A 180 -3.19 -3.36 16.63
N ASP A 181 -2.80 -4.57 16.24
CA ASP A 181 -1.66 -4.82 15.36
C ASP A 181 -1.88 -4.23 13.95
N GLU A 182 -3.08 -4.40 13.38
CA GLU A 182 -3.38 -4.02 12.01
C GLU A 182 -3.64 -2.50 11.83
N VAL A 183 -4.14 -1.81 12.88
CA VAL A 183 -4.47 -0.37 12.82
C VAL A 183 -3.44 0.51 13.53
N TRP A 184 -2.87 0.07 14.66
CA TRP A 184 -1.84 0.83 15.40
C TRP A 184 -0.41 0.40 15.04
N GLY A 185 -0.25 -0.80 14.51
CA GLY A 185 1.06 -1.38 14.16
C GLY A 185 1.63 -2.26 15.27
N PHE A 186 2.52 -3.19 14.85
CA PHE A 186 3.14 -4.15 15.78
C PHE A 186 4.06 -3.50 16.84
N ASP A 187 4.53 -2.28 16.60
CA ASP A 187 5.38 -1.53 17.54
C ASP A 187 4.58 -0.75 18.58
N TYR A 188 3.25 -0.89 18.59
CA TYR A 188 2.41 -0.24 19.57
C TYR A 188 2.32 -1.07 20.86
N PHE A 189 2.95 -0.61 21.92
CA PHE A 189 2.99 -1.29 23.23
C PHE A 189 1.79 -0.99 24.15
N GLY A 190 0.68 -0.50 23.61
CA GLY A 190 -0.52 -0.21 24.39
C GLY A 190 -1.39 -1.44 24.66
N ASP A 191 -2.30 -1.32 25.63
CA ASP A 191 -3.29 -2.35 25.94
C ASP A 191 -4.32 -2.46 24.79
N SER A 192 -4.71 -3.69 24.45
CA SER A 192 -5.74 -3.97 23.44
C SER A 192 -7.13 -3.37 23.79
N ARG A 193 -7.35 -3.01 25.06
CA ARG A 193 -8.51 -2.23 25.52
C ARG A 193 -8.57 -0.83 24.91
N THR A 194 -7.46 -0.32 24.38
CA THR A 194 -7.47 0.93 23.60
C THR A 194 -8.49 0.87 22.47
N VAL A 195 -8.61 -0.27 21.80
CA VAL A 195 -9.60 -0.49 20.74
C VAL A 195 -11.03 -0.26 21.21
N ASP A 196 -11.35 -0.68 22.47
CA ASP A 196 -12.70 -0.55 23.02
C ASP A 196 -13.12 0.93 23.14
N VAL A 197 -12.20 1.82 23.53
CA VAL A 197 -12.46 3.26 23.63
C VAL A 197 -12.77 3.87 22.27
N HIS A 198 -12.00 3.52 21.24
CA HIS A 198 -12.21 4.02 19.89
C HIS A 198 -13.53 3.48 19.29
N VAL A 199 -13.89 2.23 19.58
CA VAL A 199 -15.18 1.65 19.14
C VAL A 199 -16.37 2.36 19.80
N ILE A 200 -16.27 2.74 21.09
CA ILE A 200 -17.33 3.50 21.76
C ILE A 200 -17.53 4.85 21.06
N ARG A 201 -16.46 5.61 20.83
CA ARG A 201 -16.51 6.90 20.13
C ARG A 201 -17.07 6.78 18.72
N LEU A 202 -16.64 5.75 17.98
CA LEU A 202 -17.17 5.49 16.64
C LEU A 202 -18.68 5.20 16.67
N ARG A 203 -19.17 4.45 17.65
CA ARG A 203 -20.62 4.20 17.78
C ARG A 203 -21.41 5.48 18.02
N GLU A 204 -20.89 6.39 18.84
CA GLU A 204 -21.49 7.70 19.07
C GLU A 204 -21.54 8.54 17.76
N MET A 205 -20.44 8.52 16.97
CA MET A 205 -20.38 9.22 15.68
C MET A 205 -21.32 8.62 14.63
N LEU A 206 -21.59 7.31 14.72
CA LEU A 206 -22.45 6.57 13.79
C LEU A 206 -23.92 6.50 14.27
N GLU A 207 -24.33 7.24 15.31
CA GLU A 207 -25.71 7.32 15.72
C GLU A 207 -26.59 7.83 14.58
N GLY A 208 -27.66 7.08 14.25
CA GLY A 208 -28.58 7.38 13.14
C GLY A 208 -28.33 6.62 11.84
N VAL A 209 -27.24 5.82 11.74
CA VAL A 209 -26.94 5.02 10.52
C VAL A 209 -27.15 3.52 10.75
N ALA A 210 -27.69 3.15 11.89
CA ALA A 210 -27.69 1.79 12.45
C ALA A 210 -28.36 0.68 11.60
N GLU A 211 -29.06 0.99 10.51
CA GLU A 211 -29.79 -0.03 9.75
C GLU A 211 -28.96 -0.75 8.68
N GLN A 212 -27.90 -0.13 8.13
CA GLN A 212 -27.13 -0.71 7.01
C GLN A 212 -25.61 -0.71 7.19
N GLY A 213 -25.11 -0.34 8.34
CA GLY A 213 -23.68 -0.38 8.66
C GLY A 213 -23.45 -0.04 10.12
N SER A 214 -23.20 -1.05 10.93
CA SER A 214 -23.03 -0.83 12.38
C SER A 214 -21.86 -1.61 12.94
N LEU A 215 -21.19 -1.01 13.93
CA LEU A 215 -20.13 -1.68 14.69
C LEU A 215 -20.73 -2.61 15.74
N LYS A 216 -20.63 -3.91 15.52
CA LYS A 216 -21.14 -4.94 16.43
C LYS A 216 -20.02 -5.54 17.28
N THR A 217 -20.37 -5.86 18.52
CA THR A 217 -19.50 -6.67 19.38
C THR A 217 -19.71 -8.16 19.05
N VAL A 218 -18.61 -8.86 18.83
CA VAL A 218 -18.58 -10.31 18.75
C VAL A 218 -18.12 -10.84 20.09
N TRP A 219 -19.08 -11.34 20.90
CA TRP A 219 -18.82 -11.76 22.27
C TRP A 219 -17.71 -12.81 22.35
N GLY A 220 -16.75 -12.60 23.25
CA GLY A 220 -15.58 -13.46 23.40
C GLY A 220 -14.49 -13.30 22.33
N VAL A 221 -14.71 -12.48 21.30
CA VAL A 221 -13.75 -12.24 20.19
C VAL A 221 -13.33 -10.79 20.13
N GLY A 222 -14.21 -9.88 19.77
CA GLY A 222 -13.89 -8.47 19.56
C GLY A 222 -14.98 -7.73 18.78
N TYR A 223 -14.68 -7.25 17.57
CA TYR A 223 -15.58 -6.38 16.83
C TYR A 223 -15.70 -6.76 15.36
N LYS A 224 -16.81 -6.39 14.74
CA LYS A 224 -17.03 -6.43 13.28
C LYS A 224 -17.82 -5.21 12.82
N PHE A 225 -17.69 -4.84 11.56
CA PHE A 225 -18.62 -3.96 10.88
C PHE A 225 -19.68 -4.84 10.17
N GLU A 226 -20.93 -4.68 10.55
CA GLU A 226 -22.02 -5.50 10.03
C GLU A 226 -22.79 -4.71 8.97
N VAL A 227 -22.98 -5.32 7.82
CA VAL A 227 -23.85 -4.86 6.74
C VAL A 227 -24.96 -5.88 6.58
N VAL A 228 -26.20 -5.44 6.59
CA VAL A 228 -27.40 -6.27 6.42
C VAL A 228 -27.82 -6.30 4.95
#